data_519556ffa6e417b376a6708448680671
#
_entry.id   519556ffa6e417b376a6708448680671
#
_cell.length_a   1.000
_cell.length_b   1.000
_cell.length_c   1.000
_cell.angle_alpha   90.00
_cell.angle_beta   90.00
_cell.angle_gamma   90.00
#
_symmetry.space_group_name_H-M   'P 1'
#
loop_
_entity.id
_entity.type
_entity.pdbx_description
1 polymer ?
#
loop_
_entity_poly.entity_id
_entity_poly.type
_entity_poly.pdbx_seq_one_letter_code
_entity_poly.pdbx_strand_id
1 'polypeptide(L)'
;MQPPPMQPIQRPPLDTEQDALQWFQMVSRSSGGRIGVPTLNSALSVGRHSFSYATTERLLSMFDFDVDGMLNLTEFLEFQRYFQTMCNGFNQRDTSRNNRLEGDEVRAALSARAYQICDEVFQDLMRHFDRRRQGALGLDDYIEMSLFVAKVNDIFQAESQGKATATFDFGTFLRAGVFLV
;
A
#
# COMPACT_ATOMS: atom_id res chain seq x y z
N MET A 1 36.62 -22.20 -1.01
CA MET A 1 36.12 -21.09 -1.81
C MET A 1 34.93 -20.51 -1.07
N GLN A 2 35.08 -19.33 -0.48
CA GLN A 2 33.94 -18.61 0.10
C GLN A 2 33.07 -18.08 -1.03
N PRO A 3 31.72 -18.19 -0.93
CA PRO A 3 30.84 -17.55 -1.88
C PRO A 3 31.08 -16.03 -1.84
N PRO A 4 31.01 -15.34 -2.99
CA PRO A 4 31.17 -13.89 -3.00
C PRO A 4 30.13 -13.24 -2.09
N PRO A 5 30.46 -12.14 -1.40
CA PRO A 5 29.50 -11.45 -0.56
C PRO A 5 28.33 -11.00 -1.43
N MET A 6 27.11 -11.39 -1.03
CA MET A 6 25.91 -10.89 -1.67
C MET A 6 25.89 -9.38 -1.56
N GLN A 7 25.98 -8.70 -2.69
CA GLN A 7 25.80 -7.26 -2.73
C GLN A 7 24.38 -6.95 -2.21
N PRO A 8 24.21 -5.93 -1.37
CA PRO A 8 22.87 -5.53 -0.96
C PRO A 8 22.06 -5.25 -2.22
N ILE A 9 20.87 -5.88 -2.30
CA ILE A 9 19.93 -5.67 -3.39
C ILE A 9 19.62 -4.17 -3.40
N GLN A 10 20.22 -3.45 -4.34
CA GLN A 10 19.91 -2.03 -4.50
C GLN A 10 18.44 -1.91 -4.84
N ARG A 11 17.78 -0.92 -4.21
CA ARG A 11 16.40 -0.58 -4.52
C ARG A 11 16.22 -0.57 -6.03
N PRO A 12 15.21 -1.27 -6.58
CA PRO A 12 14.90 -1.09 -7.99
C PRO A 12 14.61 0.39 -8.21
N PRO A 13 15.21 1.04 -9.17
CA PRO A 13 14.63 2.25 -9.71
C PRO A 13 13.29 1.82 -10.31
N LEU A 14 12.21 1.95 -9.54
CA LEU A 14 10.84 1.69 -10.01
C LEU A 14 10.33 2.88 -10.84
N ASP A 15 11.24 3.71 -11.32
CA ASP A 15 10.93 4.95 -11.99
C ASP A 15 10.45 4.71 -13.44
N THR A 16 10.88 3.61 -14.04
CA THR A 16 10.40 3.18 -15.36
C THR A 16 9.98 1.72 -15.35
N GLU A 17 9.06 1.36 -16.25
CA GLU A 17 8.63 -0.03 -16.44
C GLU A 17 9.81 -0.93 -16.87
N GLN A 18 10.75 -0.38 -17.62
CA GLN A 18 11.92 -1.10 -18.07
C GLN A 18 12.88 -1.46 -16.93
N ASP A 19 13.09 -0.55 -15.99
CA ASP A 19 13.89 -0.79 -14.79
C ASP A 19 13.23 -1.83 -13.88
N ALA A 20 11.91 -1.72 -13.72
CA ALA A 20 11.10 -2.68 -12.96
C ALA A 20 11.19 -4.10 -13.56
N LEU A 21 11.14 -4.21 -14.89
CA LEU A 21 11.28 -5.47 -15.61
C LEU A 21 12.68 -6.10 -15.40
N GLN A 22 13.74 -5.31 -15.52
CA GLN A 22 15.11 -5.78 -15.30
C GLN A 22 15.31 -6.27 -13.86
N TRP A 23 14.82 -5.51 -12.90
CA TRP A 23 14.89 -5.90 -11.49
C TRP A 23 14.11 -7.20 -11.24
N PHE A 24 12.88 -7.30 -11.73
CA PHE A 24 12.08 -8.50 -11.61
C PHE A 24 12.81 -9.73 -12.15
N GLN A 25 13.35 -9.64 -13.37
CA GLN A 25 14.10 -10.73 -13.99
C GLN A 25 15.33 -11.14 -13.18
N MET A 26 16.00 -10.19 -12.52
CA MET A 26 17.16 -10.47 -11.69
C MET A 26 16.77 -11.23 -10.42
N VAL A 27 15.75 -10.77 -9.69
CA VAL A 27 15.40 -11.32 -8.37
C VAL A 27 14.56 -12.58 -8.45
N SER A 28 13.78 -12.78 -9.52
CA SER A 28 12.89 -13.94 -9.68
C SER A 28 13.57 -15.18 -10.28
N ARG A 29 14.85 -15.08 -10.69
CA ARG A 29 15.59 -16.19 -11.33
C ARG A 29 15.60 -17.47 -10.50
N SER A 30 15.78 -17.35 -9.20
CA SER A 30 15.85 -18.49 -8.27
C SER A 30 14.47 -19.04 -7.86
N SER A 31 13.41 -18.31 -8.14
CA SER A 31 12.03 -18.64 -7.73
C SER A 31 11.09 -18.90 -8.92
N GLY A 32 11.65 -19.36 -10.03
CA GLY A 32 10.84 -19.77 -11.18
C GLY A 32 10.11 -18.62 -11.89
N GLY A 33 10.64 -17.40 -11.82
CA GLY A 33 10.02 -16.23 -12.46
C GLY A 33 8.89 -15.59 -11.63
N ARG A 34 8.91 -15.76 -10.31
CA ARG A 34 7.92 -15.21 -9.36
C ARG A 34 8.60 -14.54 -8.18
N ILE A 35 7.91 -13.61 -7.51
CA ILE A 35 8.40 -12.89 -6.32
C ILE A 35 7.43 -13.10 -5.17
N GLY A 36 7.92 -13.61 -4.04
CA GLY A 36 7.16 -13.73 -2.80
C GLY A 36 7.33 -12.52 -1.87
N VAL A 37 6.58 -12.53 -0.78
CA VAL A 37 6.56 -11.47 0.25
C VAL A 37 7.95 -11.10 0.76
N PRO A 38 8.89 -12.03 1.07
CA PRO A 38 10.22 -11.67 1.57
C PRO A 38 11.01 -10.81 0.59
N THR A 39 11.00 -11.17 -0.68
CA THR A 39 11.71 -10.45 -1.74
C THR A 39 11.08 -9.08 -1.97
N LEU A 40 9.76 -9.02 -2.03
CA LEU A 40 9.02 -7.77 -2.19
C LEU A 40 9.24 -6.84 -0.99
N ASN A 41 9.15 -7.34 0.24
CA ASN A 41 9.39 -6.56 1.45
C ASN A 41 10.80 -5.96 1.49
N SER A 42 11.81 -6.76 1.12
CA SER A 42 13.19 -6.27 1.04
C SER A 42 13.33 -5.15 0.00
N ALA A 43 12.62 -5.23 -1.13
CA ALA A 43 12.63 -4.21 -2.16
C ALA A 43 11.94 -2.92 -1.71
N LEU A 44 10.82 -3.02 -1.00
CA LEU A 44 10.05 -1.88 -0.51
C LEU A 44 10.72 -1.18 0.67
N SER A 45 11.48 -1.91 1.48
CA SER A 45 12.09 -1.44 2.74
C SER A 45 13.50 -0.88 2.54
N VAL A 46 13.79 -0.24 1.40
CA VAL A 46 15.11 0.34 1.13
C VAL A 46 15.12 1.85 1.44
N GLY A 47 16.21 2.31 2.02
CA GLY A 47 16.44 3.72 2.32
C GLY A 47 15.68 4.18 3.58
N ARG A 48 14.83 5.20 3.44
CA ARG A 48 14.07 5.78 4.57
C ARG A 48 12.70 5.12 4.80
N HIS A 49 12.30 4.23 3.92
CA HIS A 49 11.01 3.52 4.02
C HIS A 49 11.21 2.17 4.70
N SER A 50 10.31 1.84 5.60
CA SER A 50 10.30 0.57 6.32
C SER A 50 8.91 -0.02 6.23
N PHE A 51 8.72 -0.98 5.35
CA PHE A 51 7.44 -1.67 5.20
C PHE A 51 7.33 -2.83 6.19
N SER A 52 6.18 -2.91 6.88
CA SER A 52 5.89 -4.08 7.68
C SER A 52 5.64 -5.30 6.77
N TYR A 53 5.93 -6.48 7.29
CA TYR A 53 5.66 -7.71 6.55
C TYR A 53 4.17 -7.86 6.22
N ALA A 54 3.30 -7.51 7.18
CA ALA A 54 1.85 -7.54 7.01
C ALA A 54 1.37 -6.58 5.91
N THR A 55 1.90 -5.34 5.86
CA THR A 55 1.57 -4.38 4.79
C THR A 55 2.02 -4.91 3.42
N THR A 56 3.21 -5.52 3.35
CA THR A 56 3.72 -6.11 2.11
C THR A 56 2.88 -7.29 1.64
N GLU A 57 2.47 -8.15 2.56
CA GLU A 57 1.60 -9.29 2.27
C GLU A 57 0.23 -8.84 1.74
N ARG A 58 -0.38 -7.84 2.36
CA ARG A 58 -1.62 -7.24 1.86
C ARG A 58 -1.45 -6.64 0.47
N LEU A 59 -0.35 -5.91 0.23
CA LEU A 59 -0.04 -5.35 -1.08
C LEU A 59 0.14 -6.45 -2.13
N LEU A 60 0.86 -7.52 -1.80
CA LEU A 60 1.05 -8.65 -2.70
C LEU A 60 -0.29 -9.30 -3.03
N SER A 61 -1.11 -9.62 -2.03
CA SER A 61 -2.39 -10.29 -2.22
C SER A 61 -3.39 -9.52 -3.09
N MET A 62 -3.24 -8.21 -3.21
CA MET A 62 -4.08 -7.40 -4.11
C MET A 62 -3.79 -7.63 -5.59
N PHE A 63 -2.59 -8.07 -5.91
CA PHE A 63 -2.12 -8.25 -7.28
C PHE A 63 -1.84 -9.72 -7.62
N ASP A 64 -1.96 -10.61 -6.66
CA ASP A 64 -1.88 -12.07 -6.81
C ASP A 64 -3.21 -12.59 -7.35
N PHE A 65 -3.42 -12.49 -8.67
CA PHE A 65 -4.70 -12.85 -9.29
C PHE A 65 -4.87 -14.36 -9.45
N ASP A 66 -3.77 -15.12 -9.49
CA ASP A 66 -3.80 -16.59 -9.58
C ASP A 66 -3.80 -17.26 -8.18
N VAL A 67 -3.71 -16.45 -7.11
CA VAL A 67 -3.81 -16.86 -5.69
C VAL A 67 -2.76 -17.92 -5.31
N ASP A 68 -1.54 -17.77 -5.82
CA ASP A 68 -0.44 -18.70 -5.52
C ASP A 68 0.50 -18.17 -4.41
N GLY A 69 0.23 -16.98 -3.86
CA GLY A 69 1.01 -16.32 -2.81
C GLY A 69 2.27 -15.63 -3.32
N MET A 70 2.40 -15.44 -4.64
CA MET A 70 3.56 -14.83 -5.28
C MET A 70 3.09 -13.89 -6.41
N LEU A 71 3.95 -13.00 -6.87
CA LEU A 71 3.69 -12.20 -8.08
C LEU A 71 4.48 -12.76 -9.26
N ASN A 72 3.79 -13.10 -10.33
CA ASN A 72 4.38 -13.29 -11.65
C ASN A 72 4.71 -11.93 -12.29
N LEU A 73 5.30 -11.92 -13.49
CA LEU A 73 5.71 -10.68 -14.15
C LEU A 73 4.55 -9.72 -14.42
N THR A 74 3.41 -10.23 -14.90
CA THR A 74 2.25 -9.39 -15.22
C THR A 74 1.68 -8.74 -13.95
N GLU A 75 1.51 -9.51 -12.91
CA GLU A 75 1.04 -9.06 -11.61
C GLU A 75 1.99 -8.06 -10.96
N PHE A 76 3.30 -8.31 -11.07
CA PHE A 76 4.31 -7.40 -10.58
C PHE A 76 4.28 -6.05 -11.31
N LEU A 77 4.07 -6.02 -12.62
CA LEU A 77 3.98 -4.76 -13.38
C LEU A 77 2.73 -3.96 -13.00
N GLU A 78 1.59 -4.62 -12.74
CA GLU A 78 0.39 -3.97 -12.21
C GLU A 78 0.63 -3.41 -10.79
N PHE A 79 1.25 -4.21 -9.92
CA PHE A 79 1.68 -3.76 -8.61
C PHE A 79 2.60 -2.54 -8.69
N GLN A 80 3.60 -2.57 -9.57
CA GLN A 80 4.57 -1.49 -9.74
C GLN A 80 3.89 -0.16 -10.16
N ARG A 81 2.97 -0.20 -11.13
CA ARG A 81 2.22 1.00 -11.56
C ARG A 81 1.39 1.59 -10.42
N TYR A 82 0.72 0.73 -9.66
CA TYR A 82 -0.04 1.14 -8.49
C TYR A 82 0.86 1.77 -7.43
N PHE A 83 1.94 1.07 -7.08
CA PHE A 83 2.89 1.53 -6.06
C PHE A 83 3.53 2.87 -6.43
N GLN A 84 3.92 3.05 -7.69
CA GLN A 84 4.44 4.33 -8.20
C GLN A 84 3.40 5.46 -8.09
N THR A 85 2.15 5.17 -8.40
CA THR A 85 1.04 6.14 -8.22
C THR A 85 0.91 6.56 -6.76
N MET A 86 1.00 5.62 -5.83
CA MET A 86 0.95 5.91 -4.38
C MET A 86 2.16 6.72 -3.92
N CYS A 87 3.36 6.38 -4.36
CA CYS A 87 4.58 7.14 -4.06
C CYS A 87 4.51 8.58 -4.59
N ASN A 88 4.05 8.76 -5.82
CA ASN A 88 3.87 10.08 -6.41
C ASN A 88 2.83 10.90 -5.64
N GLY A 89 1.72 10.28 -5.27
CA GLY A 89 0.69 10.91 -4.45
C GLY A 89 1.19 11.31 -3.07
N PHE A 90 2.02 10.49 -2.45
CA PHE A 90 2.69 10.79 -1.18
C PHE A 90 3.65 11.97 -1.31
N ASN A 91 4.57 11.91 -2.28
CA ASN A 91 5.59 12.94 -2.50
C ASN A 91 4.98 14.32 -2.85
N GLN A 92 3.86 14.34 -3.58
CA GLN A 92 3.17 15.60 -3.91
C GLN A 92 2.54 16.27 -2.68
N ARG A 93 2.21 15.48 -1.65
CA ARG A 93 1.58 15.96 -0.43
C ARG A 93 2.56 16.22 0.71
N ASP A 94 3.73 15.59 0.67
CA ASP A 94 4.83 15.87 1.60
C ASP A 94 5.44 17.25 1.28
N THR A 95 4.71 18.29 1.66
CA THR A 95 5.12 19.70 1.43
C THR A 95 6.28 20.10 2.34
N SER A 96 6.37 19.48 3.51
CA SER A 96 7.44 19.64 4.48
C SER A 96 8.75 18.96 4.06
N ARG A 97 8.70 18.02 3.09
CA ARG A 97 9.82 17.21 2.59
C ARG A 97 10.54 16.40 3.67
N ASN A 98 9.81 16.00 4.69
CA ASN A 98 10.35 15.19 5.79
C ASN A 98 10.17 13.67 5.57
N ASN A 99 9.63 13.24 4.41
CA ASN A 99 9.26 11.87 4.04
C ASN A 99 8.16 11.29 4.95
N ARG A 100 7.28 12.15 5.42
CA ARG A 100 6.10 11.80 6.20
C ARG A 100 4.96 12.73 5.80
N LEU A 101 3.72 12.28 5.98
CA LEU A 101 2.56 13.16 5.88
C LEU A 101 2.06 13.51 7.27
N GLU A 102 2.11 14.78 7.61
CA GLU A 102 1.55 15.32 8.83
C GLU A 102 0.01 15.35 8.76
N GLY A 103 -0.66 15.52 9.90
CA GLY A 103 -2.11 15.44 9.97
C GLY A 103 -2.83 16.29 8.92
N ASP A 104 -2.38 17.53 8.71
CA ASP A 104 -2.97 18.43 7.71
C ASP A 104 -2.74 17.94 6.27
N GLU A 105 -1.57 17.39 5.98
CA GLU A 105 -1.23 16.82 4.68
C GLU A 105 -2.03 15.54 4.39
N VAL A 106 -2.24 14.69 5.41
CA VAL A 106 -3.11 13.52 5.34
C VAL A 106 -4.56 13.93 5.10
N ARG A 107 -5.05 14.94 5.83
CA ARG A 107 -6.41 15.47 5.65
C ARG A 107 -6.61 16.01 4.24
N ALA A 108 -5.65 16.76 3.72
CA ALA A 108 -5.67 17.25 2.34
C ALA A 108 -5.69 16.09 1.32
N ALA A 109 -4.96 15.00 1.58
CA ALA A 109 -4.94 13.81 0.75
C ALA A 109 -6.31 13.11 0.68
N LEU A 110 -7.00 12.98 1.80
CA LEU A 110 -8.33 12.39 1.90
C LEU A 110 -9.39 13.28 1.21
N SER A 111 -9.34 14.58 1.47
CA SER A 111 -10.26 15.56 0.86
C SER A 111 -10.13 15.63 -0.66
N ALA A 112 -8.92 15.50 -1.20
CA ALA A 112 -8.67 15.47 -2.65
C ALA A 112 -9.34 14.27 -3.37
N ARG A 113 -9.68 13.22 -2.62
CA ARG A 113 -10.45 12.05 -3.10
C ARG A 113 -11.95 12.17 -2.81
N ALA A 114 -12.43 13.35 -2.45
CA ALA A 114 -13.82 13.65 -2.07
C ALA A 114 -14.33 12.87 -0.83
N TYR A 115 -13.44 12.33 -0.01
CA TYR A 115 -13.82 11.73 1.26
C TYR A 115 -14.15 12.83 2.28
N GLN A 116 -15.42 12.97 2.61
CA GLN A 116 -15.87 13.88 3.66
C GLN A 116 -15.82 13.16 5.02
N ILE A 117 -14.71 13.34 5.72
CA ILE A 117 -14.44 12.69 6.99
C ILE A 117 -14.45 13.75 8.09
N CYS A 118 -15.31 13.57 9.11
CA CYS A 118 -15.36 14.47 10.26
C CYS A 118 -14.09 14.33 11.13
N ASP A 119 -13.86 15.31 11.99
CA ASP A 119 -12.64 15.38 12.80
C ASP A 119 -12.46 14.16 13.71
N GLU A 120 -13.52 13.66 14.30
CA GLU A 120 -13.47 12.48 15.17
C GLU A 120 -12.97 11.24 14.42
N VAL A 121 -13.57 10.95 13.26
CA VAL A 121 -13.17 9.82 12.43
C VAL A 121 -11.75 10.01 11.89
N PHE A 122 -11.36 11.23 11.54
CA PHE A 122 -10.00 11.52 11.13
C PHE A 122 -8.98 11.23 12.24
N GLN A 123 -9.28 11.64 13.49
CA GLN A 123 -8.42 11.34 14.63
C GLN A 123 -8.31 9.84 14.89
N ASP A 124 -9.40 9.09 14.71
CA ASP A 124 -9.38 7.65 14.85
C ASP A 124 -8.54 6.97 13.76
N LEU A 125 -8.63 7.42 12.50
CA LEU A 125 -7.76 6.96 11.43
C LEU A 125 -6.29 7.23 11.73
N MET A 126 -5.95 8.46 12.11
CA MET A 126 -4.58 8.81 12.47
C MET A 126 -4.08 7.96 13.65
N ARG A 127 -4.88 7.77 14.69
CA ARG A 127 -4.51 6.94 15.85
C ARG A 127 -4.26 5.48 15.47
N HIS A 128 -5.03 4.96 14.51
CA HIS A 128 -4.91 3.58 14.08
C HIS A 128 -3.70 3.36 13.16
N PHE A 129 -3.48 4.24 12.20
CA PHE A 129 -2.44 4.07 11.17
C PHE A 129 -1.09 4.71 11.53
N ASP A 130 -1.03 5.72 12.41
CA ASP A 130 0.25 6.22 12.95
C ASP A 130 0.80 5.26 14.00
N ARG A 131 1.34 4.13 13.52
CA ARG A 131 1.91 3.09 14.40
C ARG A 131 3.07 3.60 15.25
N ARG A 132 3.76 4.64 14.78
CA ARG A 132 4.89 5.26 15.47
C ARG A 132 4.49 6.37 16.46
N ARG A 133 3.19 6.73 16.49
CA ARG A 133 2.61 7.77 17.34
C ARG A 133 3.36 9.11 17.28
N GLN A 134 3.67 9.53 16.05
CA GLN A 134 4.44 10.76 15.79
C GLN A 134 3.56 11.87 15.21
N GLY A 135 2.25 11.67 15.11
CA GLY A 135 1.31 12.61 14.49
C GLY A 135 1.45 12.69 12.96
N ALA A 136 2.19 11.74 12.36
CA ALA A 136 2.48 11.75 10.93
C ALA A 136 2.61 10.31 10.39
N LEU A 137 2.22 10.08 9.13
CA LEU A 137 2.28 8.80 8.46
C LEU A 137 3.52 8.67 7.60
N GLY A 138 4.24 7.57 7.71
CA GLY A 138 5.21 7.14 6.70
C GLY A 138 4.52 6.66 5.43
N LEU A 139 5.28 6.38 4.38
CA LEU A 139 4.73 5.89 3.12
C LEU A 139 3.95 4.56 3.30
N ASP A 140 4.48 3.65 4.12
CA ASP A 140 3.85 2.38 4.48
C ASP A 140 2.49 2.58 5.17
N ASP A 141 2.45 3.43 6.19
CA ASP A 141 1.24 3.76 6.94
C ASP A 141 0.22 4.48 6.05
N TYR A 142 0.67 5.41 5.19
CA TYR A 142 -0.19 6.13 4.24
C TYR A 142 -0.82 5.20 3.20
N ILE A 143 -0.05 4.27 2.65
CA ILE A 143 -0.57 3.27 1.70
C ILE A 143 -1.62 2.40 2.39
N GLU A 144 -1.33 1.88 3.58
CA GLU A 144 -2.25 1.04 4.33
C GLU A 144 -3.56 1.76 4.66
N MET A 145 -3.48 3.00 5.14
CA MET A 145 -4.66 3.84 5.38
C MET A 145 -5.45 4.10 4.09
N SER A 146 -4.75 4.39 2.99
CA SER A 146 -5.39 4.66 1.69
C SER A 146 -6.16 3.45 1.17
N LEU A 147 -5.59 2.25 1.32
CA LEU A 147 -6.23 0.98 0.97
C LEU A 147 -7.47 0.72 1.83
N PHE A 148 -7.35 0.91 3.14
CA PHE A 148 -8.46 0.76 4.05
C PHE A 148 -9.62 1.69 3.69
N VAL A 149 -9.35 2.99 3.51
CA VAL A 149 -10.39 3.98 3.18
C VAL A 149 -11.03 3.69 1.82
N ALA A 150 -10.25 3.26 0.83
CA ALA A 150 -10.78 2.86 -0.48
C ALA A 150 -11.72 1.66 -0.34
N LYS A 151 -11.33 0.59 0.36
CA LYS A 151 -12.18 -0.59 0.60
C LYS A 151 -13.48 -0.22 1.33
N VAL A 152 -13.38 0.59 2.40
CA VAL A 152 -14.57 1.06 3.13
C VAL A 152 -15.51 1.84 2.20
N ASN A 153 -14.95 2.72 1.37
CA ASN A 153 -15.74 3.48 0.41
C ASN A 153 -16.43 2.56 -0.59
N ASP A 154 -15.73 1.57 -1.15
CA ASP A 154 -16.30 0.64 -2.12
C ASP A 154 -17.48 -0.15 -1.53
N ILE A 155 -17.35 -0.63 -0.30
CA ILE A 155 -18.44 -1.29 0.44
C ILE A 155 -19.60 -0.33 0.65
N PHE A 156 -19.32 0.89 1.07
CA PHE A 156 -20.35 1.90 1.29
C PHE A 156 -21.08 2.25 -0.01
N GLN A 157 -20.36 2.44 -1.12
CA GLN A 157 -20.96 2.73 -2.42
C GLN A 157 -21.86 1.58 -2.91
N ALA A 158 -21.42 0.34 -2.73
CA ALA A 158 -22.19 -0.84 -3.10
C ALA A 158 -23.51 -0.92 -2.32
N GLU A 159 -23.50 -0.66 -1.01
CA GLU A 159 -24.68 -0.79 -0.16
C GLU A 159 -25.57 0.46 -0.16
N SER A 160 -24.99 1.65 -0.34
CA SER A 160 -25.75 2.90 -0.36
C SER A 160 -26.53 3.13 -1.67
N GLN A 161 -26.12 2.45 -2.75
CA GLN A 161 -26.68 2.64 -4.10
C GLN A 161 -26.72 4.12 -4.53
N GLY A 162 -25.64 4.85 -4.19
CA GLY A 162 -25.50 6.28 -4.50
C GLY A 162 -26.23 7.24 -3.53
N LYS A 163 -26.80 6.73 -2.43
CA LYS A 163 -27.39 7.56 -1.37
C LYS A 163 -26.34 8.01 -0.36
N ALA A 164 -26.65 9.07 0.38
CA ALA A 164 -25.78 9.57 1.45
C ALA A 164 -25.72 8.64 2.69
N THR A 165 -26.58 7.64 2.76
CA THR A 165 -26.66 6.66 3.86
C THR A 165 -26.79 5.25 3.30
N ALA A 166 -26.23 4.28 4.02
CA ALA A 166 -26.40 2.85 3.76
C ALA A 166 -27.03 2.18 4.99
N THR A 167 -27.83 1.16 4.77
CA THR A 167 -28.40 0.34 5.85
C THR A 167 -27.84 -1.06 5.72
N PHE A 168 -27.21 -1.54 6.78
CA PHE A 168 -26.64 -2.88 6.85
C PHE A 168 -27.47 -3.74 7.80
N ASP A 169 -27.86 -4.94 7.39
CA ASP A 169 -28.18 -5.99 8.35
C ASP A 169 -26.90 -6.55 8.98
N PHE A 170 -27.04 -7.35 10.05
CA PHE A 170 -25.87 -7.88 10.75
C PHE A 170 -24.98 -8.76 9.85
N GLY A 171 -25.58 -9.56 8.97
CA GLY A 171 -24.82 -10.43 8.05
C GLY A 171 -23.99 -9.63 7.04
N THR A 172 -24.61 -8.62 6.43
CA THR A 172 -23.92 -7.69 5.51
C THR A 172 -22.84 -6.90 6.20
N PHE A 173 -23.10 -6.41 7.43
CA PHE A 173 -22.10 -5.70 8.23
C PHE A 173 -20.91 -6.60 8.60
N LEU A 174 -21.19 -7.84 9.01
CA LEU A 174 -20.15 -8.82 9.33
C LEU A 174 -19.30 -9.15 8.10
N ARG A 175 -19.93 -9.33 6.94
CA ARG A 175 -19.22 -9.54 5.67
C ARG A 175 -18.31 -8.35 5.34
N ALA A 176 -18.80 -7.12 5.49
CA ALA A 176 -17.99 -5.92 5.31
C ALA A 176 -16.77 -5.94 6.24
N GLY A 177 -16.94 -6.29 7.52
CA GLY A 177 -15.85 -6.42 8.48
C GLY A 177 -14.79 -7.44 8.07
N VAL A 178 -15.17 -8.60 7.53
CA VAL A 178 -14.24 -9.63 7.04
C VAL A 178 -13.39 -9.13 5.87
N PHE A 179 -13.94 -8.29 4.99
CA PHE A 179 -13.19 -7.72 3.87
C PHE A 179 -12.22 -6.60 4.29
N LEU A 180 -12.34 -6.06 5.50
CA LEU A 180 -11.47 -4.99 6.01
C LEU A 180 -10.26 -5.51 6.79
N VAL A 181 -10.26 -6.76 7.21
CA VAL A 181 -9.17 -7.44 7.91
C VAL A 181 -8.24 -8.08 6.90
#